data_a9fdfab0633b5223ae2eef9aba827cd5
#
_entry.id   a9fdfab0633b5223ae2eef9aba827cd5
#
_cell.length_a   1.000
_cell.length_b   1.000
_cell.length_c   1.000
_cell.angle_alpha   90.00
_cell.angle_beta   90.00
_cell.angle_gamma   90.00
#
_symmetry.space_group_name_H-M   'P 1'
#
loop_
_entity.id
_entity.type
_entity.pdbx_description
1 polymer ?
#
loop_
_entity_poly.entity_id
_entity_poly.type
_entity_poly.pdbx_seq_one_letter_code
_entity_poly.pdbx_strand_id
1 'polypeptide(L)'
;MMNPEKINKIEEAKYHCYSCPLGCGGRLDLSGVEYSEYYETHKPEYETLQAFGPLCVNRDLKSVLYMNELLNRAGMDSISAGNTVAWAIECFENGILTKEQTDGL
;
A
#
# COMPACT_ATOMS: atom_id res chain seq x y z
N MET A 1 6.72 -9.98 -7.40
CA MET A 1 5.39 -10.18 -6.84
C MET A 1 5.42 -9.99 -5.33
N MET A 2 4.43 -9.34 -4.75
CA MET A 2 4.32 -9.19 -3.30
C MET A 2 4.01 -10.54 -2.67
N ASN A 3 4.94 -11.05 -1.84
CA ASN A 3 4.76 -12.33 -1.18
C ASN A 3 4.11 -12.13 0.19
N PRO A 4 2.94 -12.70 0.48
CA PRO A 4 2.27 -12.60 1.79
C PRO A 4 3.16 -13.07 2.95
N GLU A 5 4.05 -14.01 2.73
CA GLU A 5 4.97 -14.51 3.77
C GLU A 5 5.90 -13.41 4.31
N LYS A 6 6.28 -12.44 3.47
CA LYS A 6 7.10 -11.31 3.91
C LYS A 6 6.37 -10.41 4.88
N ILE A 7 5.07 -10.23 4.69
CA ILE A 7 4.22 -9.45 5.58
C ILE A 7 3.99 -10.20 6.88
N ASN A 8 3.74 -11.50 6.81
CA ASN A 8 3.50 -12.31 8.00
C ASN A 8 4.69 -12.34 8.96
N LYS A 9 5.91 -12.17 8.45
CA LYS A 9 7.13 -12.10 9.29
C LYS A 9 7.20 -10.86 10.18
N ILE A 10 6.53 -9.79 9.81
CA ILE A 10 6.50 -8.53 10.56
C ILE A 10 5.15 -8.29 11.23
N GLU A 11 4.23 -9.23 11.11
CA GLU A 11 2.92 -9.17 11.76
C GLU A 11 3.05 -9.53 13.24
N GLU A 12 2.68 -8.60 14.14
CA GLU A 12 2.74 -8.80 15.58
C GLU A 12 1.46 -9.41 16.14
N ALA A 13 0.30 -9.00 15.63
CA ALA A 13 -1.00 -9.44 16.13
C ALA A 13 -2.05 -9.37 15.04
N LYS A 14 -3.01 -10.28 15.09
CA LYS A 14 -4.19 -10.28 14.21
C LYS A 14 -5.32 -9.49 14.83
N TYR A 15 -6.16 -8.89 13.99
CA TYR A 15 -7.42 -8.30 14.41
C TYR A 15 -8.52 -8.60 13.39
N HIS A 16 -9.75 -8.41 13.84
CA HIS A 16 -10.95 -8.67 13.05
C HIS A 16 -11.68 -7.36 12.78
N CYS A 17 -12.33 -7.25 11.63
CA CYS A 17 -13.35 -6.22 11.43
C CYS A 17 -14.55 -6.53 12.33
N TYR A 18 -15.37 -5.51 12.58
CA TYR A 18 -16.56 -5.66 13.44
C TYR A 18 -17.41 -6.87 12.99
N SER A 19 -17.66 -7.77 13.94
CA SER A 19 -18.46 -8.99 13.73
C SER A 19 -17.94 -9.94 12.63
N CYS A 20 -16.67 -9.82 12.20
CA CYS A 20 -16.08 -10.70 11.18
C CYS A 20 -15.23 -11.78 11.84
N PRO A 21 -15.46 -13.08 11.53
CA PRO A 21 -14.69 -14.18 12.13
C PRO A 21 -13.35 -14.47 11.44
N LEU A 22 -13.07 -13.88 10.27
CA LEU A 22 -11.89 -14.23 9.45
C LEU A 22 -10.56 -13.81 10.07
N GLY A 23 -10.51 -12.65 10.71
CA GLY A 23 -9.26 -12.17 11.32
C GLY A 23 -8.13 -11.95 10.31
N CYS A 24 -8.44 -11.46 9.12
CA CYS A 24 -7.44 -11.20 8.07
C CYS A 24 -6.62 -9.93 8.33
N GLY A 25 -7.08 -9.04 9.22
CA GLY A 25 -6.34 -7.86 9.63
C GLY A 25 -5.14 -8.21 10.51
N GLY A 26 -4.17 -7.31 10.56
CA GLY A 26 -2.99 -7.50 11.41
C GLY A 26 -2.33 -6.16 11.74
N ARG A 27 -1.64 -6.11 12.87
CA ARG A 27 -0.72 -5.01 13.20
C ARG A 27 0.68 -5.40 12.77
N LEU A 28 1.37 -4.46 12.15
CA LEU A 28 2.73 -4.64 11.68
C LEU A 28 3.68 -3.74 12.48
N ASP A 29 4.85 -4.27 12.79
CA ASP A 29 5.96 -3.52 13.35
C ASP A 29 6.90 -3.08 12.22
N LEU A 30 7.02 -1.78 12.02
CA LEU A 30 7.89 -1.18 11.01
C LEU A 30 9.20 -0.62 11.60
N SER A 31 9.56 -0.96 12.83
CA SER A 31 10.72 -0.40 13.53
C SER A 31 12.07 -0.65 12.83
N GLY A 32 12.17 -1.63 11.97
CA GLY A 32 13.36 -1.93 11.16
C GLY A 32 13.26 -1.54 9.69
N VAL A 33 12.22 -0.80 9.31
CA VAL A 33 11.93 -0.46 7.91
C VAL A 33 12.36 0.98 7.62
N GLU A 34 12.87 1.21 6.41
CA GLU A 34 13.09 2.54 5.85
C GLU A 34 11.81 3.35 5.95
N TYR A 35 11.49 4.43 6.06
CA TYR A 35 10.22 5.14 6.31
C TYR A 35 9.69 4.97 7.74
N SER A 36 10.60 4.90 8.71
CA SER A 36 10.32 4.56 10.11
C SER A 36 9.61 5.66 10.94
N GLU A 37 9.03 6.68 10.33
CA GLU A 37 8.16 7.64 11.05
C GLU A 37 6.90 6.99 11.61
N TYR A 38 6.53 5.79 11.12
CA TYR A 38 5.40 5.02 11.58
C TYR A 38 5.85 3.66 12.10
N TYR A 39 6.00 3.54 13.43
CA TYR A 39 6.45 2.30 14.07
C TYR A 39 5.41 1.19 14.00
N GLU A 40 4.16 1.54 14.15
CA GLU A 40 3.05 0.59 14.09
C GLU A 40 2.11 0.98 12.99
N THR A 41 1.72 0.00 12.18
CA THR A 41 0.75 0.17 11.11
C THR A 41 -0.15 -1.04 11.00
N HIS A 42 -1.21 -0.92 10.21
CA HIS A 42 -2.10 -2.00 9.88
C HIS A 42 -1.62 -2.75 8.63
N LYS A 43 -1.82 -4.06 8.65
CA LYS A 43 -1.60 -4.89 7.47
C LYS A 43 -2.52 -4.39 6.34
N PRO A 44 -1.96 -4.08 5.15
CA PRO A 44 -2.78 -3.69 4.02
C PRO A 44 -3.74 -4.79 3.61
N GLU A 45 -4.90 -4.39 3.14
CA GLU A 45 -5.83 -5.32 2.50
C GLU A 45 -5.21 -5.94 1.26
N TYR A 46 -5.67 -7.13 0.87
CA TYR A 46 -5.15 -7.82 -0.31
C TYR A 46 -5.26 -6.95 -1.57
N GLU A 47 -6.38 -6.31 -1.77
CA GLU A 47 -6.63 -5.43 -2.91
C GLU A 47 -5.72 -4.18 -2.90
N THR A 48 -5.38 -3.68 -1.73
CA THR A 48 -4.41 -2.57 -1.60
C THR A 48 -3.02 -3.00 -2.06
N LEU A 49 -2.59 -4.21 -1.67
CA LEU A 49 -1.33 -4.78 -2.14
C LEU A 49 -1.32 -4.97 -3.65
N GLN A 50 -2.43 -5.39 -4.24
CA GLN A 50 -2.59 -5.53 -5.68
C GLN A 50 -2.49 -4.18 -6.39
N ALA A 51 -3.18 -3.16 -5.88
CA ALA A 51 -3.26 -1.85 -6.50
C ALA A 51 -1.91 -1.12 -6.53
N PHE A 52 -1.18 -1.09 -5.42
CA PHE A 52 0.13 -0.43 -5.33
C PHE A 52 1.30 -1.34 -5.68
N GLY A 53 1.12 -2.63 -5.69
CA GLY A 53 2.14 -3.61 -6.07
C GLY A 53 2.06 -3.97 -7.55
N PRO A 54 1.46 -5.12 -7.90
CA PRO A 54 1.46 -5.62 -9.28
C PRO A 54 0.88 -4.66 -10.31
N LEU A 55 -0.18 -3.95 -9.99
CA LEU A 55 -0.83 -3.02 -10.93
C LEU A 55 0.07 -1.85 -11.31
N CYS A 56 0.91 -1.37 -10.39
CA CYS A 56 1.90 -0.33 -10.63
C CYS A 56 3.29 -0.88 -10.97
N VAL A 57 3.42 -2.20 -11.15
CA VAL A 57 4.70 -2.91 -11.34
C VAL A 57 5.70 -2.60 -10.22
N ASN A 58 5.21 -2.29 -9.03
CA ASN A 58 6.01 -1.97 -7.87
C ASN A 58 6.34 -3.25 -7.08
N ARG A 59 7.62 -3.48 -6.85
CA ARG A 59 8.13 -4.65 -6.10
C ARG A 59 8.63 -4.30 -4.70
N ASP A 60 8.59 -3.03 -4.33
CA ASP A 60 9.05 -2.57 -3.03
C ASP A 60 7.92 -2.62 -2.00
N LEU A 61 7.92 -3.66 -1.19
CA LEU A 61 6.93 -3.85 -0.12
C LEU A 61 6.94 -2.69 0.89
N LYS A 62 8.11 -2.12 1.18
CA LYS A 62 8.22 -1.02 2.14
C LYS A 62 7.45 0.21 1.68
N SER A 63 7.57 0.55 0.40
CA SER A 63 6.83 1.69 -0.17
C SER A 63 5.32 1.46 -0.14
N VAL A 64 4.86 0.22 -0.38
CA VAL A 64 3.44 -0.13 -0.30
C VAL A 64 2.90 0.02 1.12
N LEU A 65 3.64 -0.46 2.11
CA LEU A 65 3.26 -0.32 3.52
C LEU A 65 3.20 1.16 3.95
N TYR A 66 4.17 1.95 3.51
CA TYR A 66 4.20 3.39 3.79
C TYR A 66 3.02 4.13 3.15
N MET A 67 2.73 3.86 1.88
CA MET A 67 1.59 4.45 1.18
C MET A 67 0.25 4.06 1.84
N ASN A 68 0.10 2.81 2.23
CA ASN A 68 -1.08 2.36 2.96
C ASN A 68 -1.29 3.14 4.26
N GLU A 69 -0.23 3.33 5.04
CA GLU A 69 -0.30 4.11 6.29
C GLU A 69 -0.65 5.58 6.04
N LEU A 70 -0.03 6.21 5.05
CA LEU A 70 -0.33 7.59 4.67
C LEU A 70 -1.81 7.78 4.31
N LEU A 71 -2.35 6.89 3.49
CA LEU A 71 -3.72 6.96 3.03
C LEU A 71 -4.71 6.72 4.17
N ASN A 72 -4.42 5.76 5.06
CA ASN A 72 -5.24 5.48 6.23
C ASN A 72 -5.28 6.69 7.18
N ARG A 73 -4.15 7.34 7.40
CA ARG A 73 -4.08 8.56 8.22
C ARG A 73 -4.79 9.74 7.57
N ALA A 74 -4.75 9.82 6.25
CA ALA A 74 -5.47 10.86 5.49
C ALA A 74 -6.97 10.58 5.34
N GLY A 75 -7.44 9.41 5.76
CA GLY A 75 -8.84 9.01 5.60
C GLY A 75 -9.23 8.72 4.15
N MET A 76 -8.28 8.30 3.33
CA MET A 76 -8.50 7.97 1.92
C MET A 76 -8.59 6.46 1.72
N ASP A 77 -9.44 6.03 0.80
CA ASP A 77 -9.52 4.62 0.41
C ASP A 77 -8.27 4.20 -0.36
N SER A 78 -7.52 3.27 0.21
CA SER A 78 -6.23 2.82 -0.34
C SER A 78 -6.38 2.05 -1.66
N ILE A 79 -7.46 1.32 -1.84
CA ILE A 79 -7.73 0.57 -3.06
C ILE A 79 -7.99 1.53 -4.23
N SER A 80 -8.90 2.48 -4.04
CA SER A 80 -9.21 3.51 -5.04
C SER A 80 -8.00 4.38 -5.36
N ALA A 81 -7.23 4.77 -4.35
CA ALA A 81 -6.01 5.55 -4.54
C ALA A 81 -4.98 4.80 -5.39
N GLY A 82 -4.73 3.51 -5.10
CA GLY A 82 -3.81 2.69 -5.87
C GLY A 82 -4.24 2.51 -7.32
N ASN A 83 -5.52 2.28 -7.56
CA ASN A 83 -6.07 2.20 -8.92
C ASN A 83 -5.96 3.53 -9.67
N THR A 84 -6.17 4.65 -8.99
CA THR A 84 -6.02 6.00 -9.58
C THR A 84 -4.57 6.27 -9.97
N VAL A 85 -3.61 5.91 -9.12
CA VAL A 85 -2.19 6.04 -9.42
C VAL A 85 -1.80 5.19 -10.62
N ALA A 86 -2.26 3.94 -10.69
CA ALA A 86 -2.01 3.06 -11.84
C ALA A 86 -2.57 3.64 -13.14
N TRP A 87 -3.77 4.20 -13.09
CA TRP A 87 -4.37 4.89 -14.23
C TRP A 87 -3.55 6.12 -14.66
N ALA A 88 -3.05 6.91 -13.71
CA ALA A 88 -2.20 8.07 -14.00
C ALA A 88 -0.88 7.66 -14.65
N ILE A 89 -0.27 6.55 -14.19
CA ILE A 89 0.94 5.98 -14.80
C ILE A 89 0.65 5.57 -16.27
N GLU A 90 -0.46 4.90 -16.51
CA GLU A 90 -0.86 4.52 -17.86
C GLU A 90 -1.06 5.74 -18.76
N CYS A 91 -1.71 6.79 -18.26
CA CYS A 91 -1.86 8.06 -18.97
C CYS A 91 -0.51 8.69 -19.31
N PHE A 92 0.45 8.64 -18.39
CA PHE A 92 1.80 9.15 -18.62
C PHE A 92 2.53 8.34 -19.69
N GLU A 93 2.46 7.03 -19.63
CA GLU A 93 3.10 6.12 -20.62
C GLU A 93 2.54 6.30 -22.02
N ASN A 94 1.26 6.62 -22.14
CA ASN A 94 0.61 6.88 -23.43
C ASN A 94 0.69 8.35 -23.88
N GLY A 95 1.46 9.19 -23.20
CA GLY A 95 1.68 10.57 -23.56
C GLY A 95 0.52 11.53 -23.31
N ILE A 96 -0.51 11.09 -22.56
CA ILE A 96 -1.64 11.93 -22.17
C ILE A 96 -1.25 12.91 -21.09
N LEU A 97 -0.40 12.47 -20.15
CA LEU A 97 0.20 13.31 -19.12
C LEU A 97 1.65 13.62 -19.46
N THR A 98 2.08 14.84 -19.20
CA THR A 98 3.46 15.28 -19.41
C THR A 98 4.22 15.38 -18.09
N LYS A 99 5.57 15.42 -18.16
CA LYS A 99 6.41 15.63 -16.97
C LYS A 99 6.09 16.94 -16.26
N GLU A 100 5.70 17.97 -16.98
CA GLU A 100 5.32 19.28 -16.41
C GLU A 100 4.04 19.17 -15.57
N GLN A 101 3.08 18.38 -16.02
CA GLN A 101 1.82 18.13 -15.31
C GLN A 101 2.00 17.23 -14.09
N THR A 102 3.05 16.45 -14.05
CA THR A 102 3.38 15.50 -12.96
C THR A 102 4.53 15.98 -12.07
N ASP A 103 4.84 17.27 -12.05
CA ASP A 103 5.93 17.88 -11.28
C ASP A 103 7.30 17.23 -11.54
N GLY A 104 7.51 16.72 -12.76
CA GLY A 104 8.78 16.11 -13.17
C GLY A 104 8.95 14.64 -12.79
N LEU A 105 7.89 13.99 -12.32
CA LEU A 105 7.91 12.55 -12.01
C LEU A 105 8.05 11.65 -13.23
#